data_635e15ef1df54418725d5509999dc696
#
_entry.id   635e15ef1df54418725d5509999dc696
#
_cell.length_a   1.000
_cell.length_b   1.000
_cell.length_c   1.000
_cell.angle_alpha   90.00
_cell.angle_beta   90.00
_cell.angle_gamma   90.00
#
_symmetry.space_group_name_H-M   'P 1'
#
loop_
_entity.id
_entity.type
_entity.pdbx_description
1 polymer ?
#
loop_
_entity_poly.entity_id
_entity_poly.type
_entity_poly.pdbx_seq_one_letter_code
_entity_poly.pdbx_strand_id
1 'polypeptide(L)' 'MDIGDKVQHFGTGSIGTVIDSSYEVETPFQQMCVQWEDDLAPYKDSWERRNDLSVVETSVYDFSISK' A
#
# COMPACT_ATOMS: atom_id res chain seq x y z
N MET A 1 -6.82 -3.92 3.59
CA MET A 1 -5.82 -2.91 3.23
C MET A 1 -6.33 -1.55 3.65
N ASP A 2 -5.61 -0.91 4.54
CA ASP A 2 -6.04 0.34 5.14
C ASP A 2 -5.02 1.43 4.93
N ILE A 3 -5.43 2.67 5.16
CA ILE A 3 -4.50 3.80 5.15
C ILE A 3 -3.46 3.54 6.21
N GLY A 4 -2.20 3.69 5.85
CA GLY A 4 -1.07 3.44 6.72
C GLY A 4 -0.39 2.10 6.48
N ASP A 5 -1.02 1.20 5.74
CA ASP A 5 -0.41 -0.09 5.45
C ASP A 5 0.72 0.04 4.45
N LYS A 6 1.76 -0.73 4.65
CA LYS A 6 2.84 -0.81 3.68
C LYS A 6 2.48 -1.86 2.64
N VAL A 7 2.60 -1.51 1.38
CA VAL A 7 2.18 -2.35 0.27
C VAL A 7 3.27 -2.46 -0.79
N GLN A 8 3.17 -3.48 -1.60
CA GLN A 8 4.06 -3.69 -2.73
C GLN A 8 3.23 -3.86 -3.99
N HIS A 9 3.64 -3.21 -5.05
CA HIS A 9 2.97 -3.31 -6.34
C HIS A 9 3.46 -4.56 -7.07
N PHE A 10 2.54 -5.38 -7.54
CA PHE A 10 2.92 -6.62 -8.21
C PHE A 10 3.69 -6.37 -9.51
N GLY A 11 3.32 -5.33 -10.24
CA GLY A 11 3.92 -5.08 -11.54
C GLY A 11 5.31 -4.48 -11.46
N THR A 12 5.52 -3.52 -10.59
CA THR A 12 6.81 -2.80 -10.52
C THR A 12 7.71 -3.29 -9.41
N GLY A 13 7.15 -3.92 -8.39
CA GLY A 13 7.92 -4.29 -7.22
C GLY A 13 8.12 -3.15 -6.23
N SER A 14 7.60 -1.97 -6.53
CA SER A 14 7.78 -0.82 -5.65
C SER A 14 7.09 -1.01 -4.32
N ILE A 15 7.67 -0.46 -3.27
CA ILE A 15 7.09 -0.50 -1.94
C ILE A 15 6.68 0.90 -1.54
N GLY A 16 5.53 1.01 -0.94
CA GLY A 16 5.03 2.31 -0.51
C GLY A 16 4.01 2.18 0.61
N THR A 17 3.43 3.30 0.98
CA THR A 17 2.46 3.36 2.06
C THR A 17 1.14 3.90 1.51
N VAL A 18 0.04 3.28 1.87
CA VAL A 18 -1.27 3.75 1.48
C VAL A 18 -1.59 5.02 2.24
N ILE A 19 -1.92 6.09 1.51
CA ILE A 19 -2.23 7.38 2.12
C ILE A 19 -3.67 7.81 1.90
N ASP A 20 -4.40 7.15 1.01
CA ASP A 20 -5.80 7.47 0.76
C ASP A 20 -6.47 6.29 0.06
N SER A 21 -7.78 6.30 0.00
CA SER A 21 -8.53 5.28 -0.74
C SER A 21 -9.75 5.90 -1.38
N SER A 22 -10.19 5.32 -2.49
CA SER A 22 -11.30 5.89 -3.25
C SER A 22 -12.67 5.55 -2.68
N TYR A 23 -12.77 4.44 -1.96
CA TYR A 23 -14.04 4.01 -1.38
C TYR A 23 -13.84 3.61 0.06
N GLU A 24 -14.89 3.70 0.84
CA GLU A 24 -14.83 3.32 2.24
C GLU A 24 -14.88 1.83 2.45
N VAL A 25 -15.46 1.08 1.52
CA VAL A 25 -15.58 -0.37 1.67
C VAL A 25 -14.66 -1.05 0.68
N GLU A 26 -14.14 -2.18 1.05
CA GLU A 26 -13.25 -2.94 0.19
C GLU A 26 -14.02 -3.59 -0.93
N THR A 27 -13.60 -3.33 -2.14
CA THR A 27 -14.16 -3.98 -3.32
C THR A 27 -13.01 -4.23 -4.29
N PRO A 28 -13.21 -5.10 -5.29
CA PRO A 28 -12.17 -5.32 -6.30
C PRO A 28 -11.85 -4.08 -7.11
N PHE A 29 -12.75 -3.10 -7.12
CA PHE A 29 -12.56 -1.90 -7.92
C PHE A 29 -11.99 -0.75 -7.10
N GLN A 30 -11.76 -0.96 -5.83
CA GLN A 30 -11.21 0.08 -4.98
C GLN A 30 -9.82 0.47 -5.44
N GLN A 31 -9.54 1.76 -5.42
CA GLN A 31 -8.20 2.27 -5.73
C GLN A 31 -7.60 2.84 -4.47
N MET A 32 -6.31 2.64 -4.33
CA MET A 32 -5.56 3.12 -3.19
C MET A 32 -4.51 4.10 -3.68
N CYS A 33 -4.39 5.22 -3.00
CA CYS A 33 -3.32 6.15 -3.29
C CYS A 33 -2.11 5.74 -2.47
N VAL A 34 -1.02 5.46 -3.14
CA VAL A 34 0.20 4.95 -2.50
C VAL A 34 1.32 5.95 -2.68
N GLN A 35 1.98 6.28 -1.59
CA GLN A 35 3.18 7.09 -1.64
C GLN A 35 4.37 6.14 -1.67
N TRP A 36 5.12 6.15 -2.76
CA TRP A 36 6.18 5.18 -3.00
C TRP A 36 7.46 5.59 -2.26
N GLU A 37 8.19 4.58 -1.79
CA GLU A 37 9.40 4.81 -1.00
C GLU A 37 10.66 4.69 -1.83
N ASP A 38 10.55 4.11 -3.02
CA ASP A 38 11.73 3.86 -3.83
C ASP A 38 11.57 4.48 -5.21
N ASP A 39 12.58 4.31 -6.05
CA ASP A 39 12.60 4.91 -7.36
C ASP A 39 12.10 3.99 -8.45
N LEU A 40 11.57 2.83 -8.10
CA LEU A 40 11.08 1.89 -9.10
C LEU A 40 9.79 2.38 -9.73
N ALA A 41 9.00 3.12 -9.00
CA ALA A 41 7.78 3.70 -9.54
C ALA A 41 8.12 5.04 -10.21
N PRO A 42 7.43 5.38 -11.31
CA PRO A 42 7.73 6.62 -12.04
C PRO A 42 7.22 7.87 -11.33
N TYR A 43 6.41 7.73 -10.29
CA TYR A 43 5.83 8.86 -9.59
C TYR A 43 6.07 8.73 -8.11
N LYS A 44 6.04 9.85 -7.39
CA LYS A 44 6.15 9.80 -5.94
C LYS A 44 4.95 9.17 -5.31
N ASP A 45 3.76 9.41 -5.86
CA ASP A 45 2.55 8.77 -5.41
C ASP A 45 1.66 8.52 -6.62
N SER A 46 0.77 7.58 -6.51
CA SER A 46 -0.16 7.26 -7.59
C SER A 46 -1.34 6.48 -7.05
N TRP A 47 -2.42 6.47 -7.83
CA TRP A 47 -3.60 5.69 -7.51
C TRP A 47 -3.46 4.35 -8.22
N GLU A 48 -3.54 3.28 -7.44
CA GLU A 48 -3.40 1.92 -7.96
C GLU A 48 -4.59 1.09 -7.56
N ARG A 49 -4.92 0.10 -8.38
CA ARG A 49 -6.01 -0.80 -8.04
C ARG A 49 -5.60 -1.65 -6.85
N ARG A 50 -6.56 -1.87 -5.96
CA ARG A 50 -6.30 -2.67 -4.78
C ARG A 50 -5.73 -4.04 -5.14
N ASN A 51 -6.22 -4.65 -6.21
CA ASN A 51 -5.77 -5.98 -6.62
C ASN A 51 -4.35 -6.00 -7.16
N ASP A 52 -3.77 -4.86 -7.48
CA ASP A 52 -2.39 -4.79 -7.94
C ASP A 52 -1.42 -4.61 -6.79
N LEU A 53 -1.92 -4.54 -5.57
CA LEU A 53 -1.13 -4.29 -4.38
C LEU A 53 -1.24 -5.45 -3.40
N SER A 54 -0.17 -5.66 -2.65
CA SER A 54 -0.13 -6.67 -1.61
C SER A 54 0.37 -6.03 -0.33
N VAL A 55 -0.31 -6.26 0.78
CA VAL A 55 0.15 -5.75 2.07
C VAL A 55 1.39 -6.51 2.47
N VAL A 56 2.48 -5.82 2.70
CA VAL A 56 3.73 -6.47 3.07
C VAL A 56 4.08 -6.30 4.51
N GLU A 57 3.47 -5.32 5.19
CA GLU A 57 3.77 -5.11 6.58
C GLU A 57 2.70 -4.28 7.23
N THR A 58 2.33 -4.61 8.43
CA THR A 58 1.42 -3.80 9.19
C THR A 58 2.14 -3.30 10.43
N SER A 59 1.71 -2.15 10.89
CA SER A 59 2.37 -1.55 12.02
C SER A 59 2.24 -2.33 13.29
N VAL A 60 1.33 -3.24 13.36
CA VAL A 60 1.15 -3.98 14.51
C VAL A 60 2.22 -4.95 14.81
N TYR A 61 3.00 -5.28 13.85
CA TYR A 61 3.94 -6.21 13.94
C TYR A 61 5.00 -6.02 14.87
N ASP A 62 5.25 -5.05 15.22
CA ASP A 62 6.28 -4.87 16.03
C ASP A 62 6.08 -4.92 17.34
N PHE A 63 5.92 -5.26 17.44
CA PHE A 63 6.05 -5.16 18.63
C PHE A 63 6.04 -5.96 19.30
N SER A 64 5.75 -6.16 18.98
CA SER A 64 5.81 -6.81 19.78
C SER A 64 6.62 -7.47 20.26
N ILE A 65 6.83 -7.64 19.97
CA ILE A 65 7.47 -8.28 20.47
C ILE A 65 8.21 -8.14 21.21
N SER A 66 8.33 -7.80 21.21
CA SER A 66 9.08 -7.65 21.95
C SER A 66 9.11 -8.12 22.91
N LYS A 67 8.97 -8.35 22.88
CA LYS A 67 9.13 -8.66 23.74
C LYS A 67 9.24 -8.95 24.26
#